data_ecc417e735120d9532dc274100464973
#
_entry.id   ecc417e735120d9532dc274100464973
#
_cell.length_a   1.000
_cell.length_b   1.000
_cell.length_c   1.000
_cell.angle_alpha   90.00
_cell.angle_beta   90.00
_cell.angle_gamma   90.00
#
_symmetry.space_group_name_H-M   'P 1'
#
loop_
_entity.id
_entity.type
_entity.pdbx_description
1 polymer ?
#
loop_
_entity_poly.entity_id
_entity_poly.type
_entity_poly.pdbx_seq_one_letter_code
_entity_poly.pdbx_strand_id
1 'polypeptide(L)'
;MAIAYISHSDCLRHDMGHHPERPERLTAINDRLIATGLDMVLRQYDAPFVDRELLNITHEPLFVDQVHDFAPEEGLVWVDGDTAMNPHSLQAALRAAGAVQLGVDLVMKGEAAQVFCGVRPPGHHAEKNKAMGFCFFNNIAVGAYHALRNYGLQRVAIVDFDVHHGNGTEDIVSGDERILFCSTFQHPFYPNSGYGSTAPNVVNTPLPAGSGSMPFREAVDFYWLPRLKAFEPELILISAGFDAHQADDMAGLNLVDTDYAWVTRRICEQADRSARGRVVSSLEGGYELHALARSVEAHIKAFLGES
;
A
#
# COMPACT_ATOMS: atom_id res chain seq x y z
N MET A 1 20.99 -8.23 1.45
CA MET A 1 20.29 -8.61 0.18
C MET A 1 19.87 -7.34 -0.53
N ALA A 2 19.57 -7.39 -1.84
CA ALA A 2 19.17 -6.20 -2.58
C ALA A 2 17.74 -5.77 -2.24
N ILE A 3 17.48 -4.47 -2.31
CA ILE A 3 16.14 -3.91 -2.27
C ILE A 3 15.67 -3.66 -3.69
N ALA A 4 14.44 -4.06 -4.01
CA ALA A 4 13.84 -3.83 -5.32
C ALA A 4 12.91 -2.60 -5.28
N TYR A 5 12.93 -1.84 -6.38
CA TYR A 5 11.97 -0.79 -6.69
C TYR A 5 11.20 -1.20 -7.94
N ILE A 6 9.90 -1.31 -7.83
CA ILE A 6 9.04 -1.72 -8.95
C ILE A 6 8.14 -0.55 -9.33
N SER A 7 8.15 -0.18 -10.60
CA SER A 7 7.30 0.88 -11.16
C SER A 7 6.96 0.58 -12.61
N HIS A 8 6.15 1.41 -13.26
CA HIS A 8 5.91 1.35 -14.71
C HIS A 8 5.43 2.70 -15.22
N SER A 9 5.82 3.03 -16.46
CA SER A 9 5.40 4.30 -17.11
C SER A 9 3.90 4.43 -17.31
N ASP A 10 3.15 3.34 -17.41
CA ASP A 10 1.68 3.37 -17.48
C ASP A 10 1.08 4.03 -16.24
N CYS A 11 1.71 3.90 -15.07
CA CYS A 11 1.26 4.55 -13.83
C CYS A 11 1.32 6.09 -13.89
N LEU A 12 2.17 6.67 -14.75
CA LEU A 12 2.24 8.11 -15.01
C LEU A 12 1.14 8.60 -15.96
N ARG A 13 0.46 7.68 -16.65
CA ARG A 13 -0.57 8.02 -17.62
C ARG A 13 -1.98 8.03 -17.02
N HIS A 14 -2.17 7.48 -15.83
CA HIS A 14 -3.39 7.63 -15.06
C HIS A 14 -3.48 9.08 -14.56
N ASP A 15 -4.48 9.81 -15.01
CA ASP A 15 -4.66 11.22 -14.72
C ASP A 15 -6.16 11.53 -14.61
N MET A 16 -6.58 12.02 -13.46
CA MET A 16 -7.95 12.43 -13.15
C MET A 16 -8.16 13.94 -13.30
N GLY A 17 -7.21 14.64 -13.95
CA GLY A 17 -7.27 16.08 -14.15
C GLY A 17 -6.83 16.86 -12.90
N HIS A 18 -7.61 17.87 -12.51
CA HIS A 18 -7.28 18.64 -11.29
C HIS A 18 -7.63 17.86 -10.02
N HIS A 19 -6.74 16.96 -9.63
CA HIS A 19 -6.95 15.99 -8.57
C HIS A 19 -5.67 15.84 -7.70
N PRO A 20 -5.77 15.58 -6.37
CA PRO A 20 -4.60 15.36 -5.53
C PRO A 20 -3.84 14.09 -5.91
N GLU A 21 -4.55 13.00 -6.25
CA GLU A 21 -3.95 11.77 -6.79
C GLU A 21 -3.61 12.00 -8.26
N ARG A 22 -2.32 12.26 -8.56
CA ARG A 22 -1.83 12.76 -9.86
C ARG A 22 -0.44 12.22 -10.20
N PRO A 23 -0.05 12.19 -11.50
CA PRO A 23 1.23 11.64 -11.96
C PRO A 23 2.47 12.22 -11.27
N GLU A 24 2.45 13.50 -10.89
CA GLU A 24 3.55 14.18 -10.24
C GLU A 24 3.97 13.54 -8.90
N ARG A 25 3.11 12.76 -8.27
CA ARG A 25 3.44 11.98 -7.07
C ARG A 25 4.60 11.03 -7.33
N LEU A 26 4.56 10.25 -8.42
CA LEU A 26 5.67 9.36 -8.80
C LEU A 26 6.89 10.13 -9.30
N THR A 27 6.68 11.23 -10.03
CA THR A 27 7.79 12.07 -10.47
C THR A 27 8.56 12.62 -9.28
N ALA A 28 7.87 13.15 -8.25
CA ALA A 28 8.51 13.68 -7.04
C ALA A 28 9.30 12.60 -6.27
N ILE A 29 8.77 11.37 -6.20
CA ILE A 29 9.48 10.23 -5.61
C ILE A 29 10.74 9.92 -6.42
N ASN A 30 10.63 9.75 -7.73
CA ASN A 30 11.76 9.39 -8.59
C ASN A 30 12.85 10.46 -8.56
N ASP A 31 12.48 11.75 -8.65
CA ASP A 31 13.42 12.87 -8.56
C ASP A 31 14.17 12.86 -7.22
N ARG A 32 13.48 12.52 -6.13
CA ARG A 32 14.10 12.42 -4.81
C ARG A 32 15.06 11.24 -4.71
N LEU A 33 14.70 10.08 -5.24
CA LEU A 33 15.57 8.91 -5.26
C LEU A 33 16.86 9.20 -6.05
N ILE A 34 16.75 9.86 -7.21
CA ILE A 34 17.89 10.31 -8.01
C ILE A 34 18.75 11.32 -7.23
N ALA A 35 18.12 12.36 -6.65
CA ALA A 35 18.83 13.41 -5.93
C ALA A 35 19.62 12.89 -4.72
N THR A 36 19.18 11.78 -4.11
CA THR A 36 19.83 11.15 -2.96
C THR A 36 20.72 9.96 -3.33
N GLY A 37 20.78 9.59 -4.60
CA GLY A 37 21.56 8.45 -5.10
C GLY A 37 20.98 7.08 -4.74
N LEU A 38 19.76 7.03 -4.20
CA LEU A 38 19.07 5.76 -3.88
C LEU A 38 18.73 4.97 -5.14
N ASP A 39 18.48 5.63 -6.26
CA ASP A 39 18.25 5.00 -7.56
C ASP A 39 19.41 4.08 -8.01
N MET A 40 20.65 4.39 -7.58
CA MET A 40 21.83 3.61 -7.91
C MET A 40 21.99 2.33 -7.07
N VAL A 41 21.34 2.25 -5.90
CA VAL A 41 21.42 1.09 -5.00
C VAL A 41 20.20 0.19 -5.07
N LEU A 42 19.08 0.71 -5.57
CA LEU A 42 17.85 -0.04 -5.79
C LEU A 42 17.90 -0.83 -7.09
N ARG A 43 17.46 -2.08 -7.06
CA ARG A 43 17.24 -2.85 -8.29
C ARG A 43 15.90 -2.45 -8.89
N GLN A 44 15.94 -1.87 -10.09
CA GLN A 44 14.76 -1.41 -10.81
C GLN A 44 14.09 -2.58 -11.56
N TYR A 45 12.75 -2.64 -11.47
CA TYR A 45 11.94 -3.60 -12.21
C TYR A 45 10.72 -2.91 -12.81
N ASP A 46 10.34 -3.34 -14.02
CA ASP A 46 9.07 -2.95 -14.63
C ASP A 46 7.94 -3.82 -14.08
N ALA A 47 6.86 -3.17 -13.63
CA ALA A 47 5.68 -3.88 -13.16
C ALA A 47 5.01 -4.65 -14.31
N PRO A 48 4.75 -5.96 -14.19
CA PRO A 48 3.93 -6.68 -15.15
C PRO A 48 2.46 -6.29 -15.01
N PHE A 49 1.61 -6.71 -15.95
CA PHE A 49 0.18 -6.76 -15.67
C PHE A 49 -0.12 -7.88 -14.68
N VAL A 50 -1.04 -7.63 -13.77
CA VAL A 50 -1.52 -8.66 -12.83
C VAL A 50 -2.26 -9.78 -13.56
N ASP A 51 -2.15 -11.00 -13.06
CA ASP A 51 -2.93 -12.13 -13.54
C ASP A 51 -4.42 -11.91 -13.26
N ARG A 52 -5.26 -11.99 -14.29
CA ARG A 52 -6.71 -11.83 -14.14
C ARG A 52 -7.32 -12.83 -13.15
N GLU A 53 -6.82 -14.07 -13.13
CA GLU A 53 -7.28 -15.07 -12.19
C GLU A 53 -7.04 -14.66 -10.73
N LEU A 54 -5.93 -13.97 -10.48
CA LEU A 54 -5.60 -13.44 -9.17
C LEU A 54 -6.52 -12.28 -8.76
N LEU A 55 -6.89 -11.40 -9.70
CA LEU A 55 -7.92 -10.39 -9.47
C LEU A 55 -9.27 -11.02 -9.09
N ASN A 56 -9.68 -12.08 -9.80
CA ASN A 56 -10.94 -12.80 -9.54
C ASN A 56 -10.97 -13.57 -8.21
N ILE A 57 -9.82 -13.82 -7.59
CA ILE A 57 -9.71 -14.39 -6.24
C ILE A 57 -9.83 -13.28 -5.19
N THR A 58 -9.29 -12.10 -5.49
CA THR A 58 -9.25 -10.96 -4.57
C THR A 58 -10.57 -10.21 -4.57
N HIS A 59 -11.18 -10.07 -5.74
CA HIS A 59 -12.42 -9.33 -5.99
C HIS A 59 -13.48 -10.24 -6.60
N GLU A 60 -14.74 -9.81 -6.54
CA GLU A 60 -15.82 -10.49 -7.25
C GLU A 60 -15.57 -10.41 -8.77
N PRO A 61 -15.66 -11.54 -9.52
CA PRO A 61 -15.37 -11.55 -10.96
C PRO A 61 -16.18 -10.53 -11.76
N LEU A 62 -17.46 -10.32 -11.38
CA LEU A 62 -18.32 -9.34 -12.02
C LEU A 62 -17.79 -7.91 -11.82
N PHE A 63 -17.26 -7.60 -10.64
CA PHE A 63 -16.64 -6.29 -10.39
C PHE A 63 -15.38 -6.08 -11.23
N VAL A 64 -14.54 -7.12 -11.37
CA VAL A 64 -13.36 -7.08 -12.23
C VAL A 64 -13.77 -6.80 -13.69
N ASP A 65 -14.83 -7.45 -14.19
CA ASP A 65 -15.40 -7.17 -15.51
C ASP A 65 -15.88 -5.71 -15.62
N GLN A 66 -16.60 -5.22 -14.63
CA GLN A 66 -17.09 -3.84 -14.60
C GLN A 66 -15.95 -2.80 -14.66
N VAL A 67 -14.85 -3.00 -13.91
CA VAL A 67 -13.71 -2.07 -13.98
C VAL A 67 -13.09 -2.07 -15.39
N HIS A 68 -13.05 -3.22 -16.06
CA HIS A 68 -12.61 -3.28 -17.46
C HIS A 68 -13.56 -2.55 -18.41
N ASP A 69 -14.87 -2.72 -18.21
CA ASP A 69 -15.90 -2.11 -19.07
C ASP A 69 -16.04 -0.59 -18.86
N PHE A 70 -15.71 -0.08 -17.68
CA PHE A 70 -15.70 1.35 -17.37
C PHE A 70 -14.53 2.11 -17.99
N ALA A 71 -13.46 1.42 -18.45
CA ALA A 71 -12.30 2.07 -19.03
C ALA A 71 -12.73 2.87 -20.31
N PRO A 72 -12.66 4.20 -20.32
CA PRO A 72 -13.11 4.99 -21.46
C PRO A 72 -12.09 4.96 -22.60
N GLU A 73 -12.56 5.13 -23.84
CA GLU A 73 -11.69 5.34 -25.00
C GLU A 73 -11.15 6.78 -25.05
N GLU A 74 -11.89 7.75 -24.49
CA GLU A 74 -11.52 9.17 -24.40
C GLU A 74 -12.13 9.85 -23.18
N GLY A 75 -11.54 10.94 -22.72
CA GLY A 75 -12.03 11.76 -21.61
C GLY A 75 -11.90 11.10 -20.24
N LEU A 76 -12.79 11.46 -19.32
CA LEU A 76 -12.88 10.93 -17.96
C LEU A 76 -14.25 10.33 -17.70
N VAL A 77 -14.28 9.16 -17.08
CA VAL A 77 -15.49 8.51 -16.54
C VAL A 77 -15.35 8.39 -15.02
N TRP A 78 -16.29 8.96 -14.29
CA TRP A 78 -16.35 8.91 -12.84
C TRP A 78 -16.97 7.58 -12.38
N VAL A 79 -16.24 6.84 -11.55
CA VAL A 79 -16.69 5.55 -10.99
C VAL A 79 -17.45 5.78 -9.69
N ASP A 80 -17.02 6.79 -8.92
CA ASP A 80 -17.74 7.35 -7.78
C ASP A 80 -17.50 8.86 -7.66
N GLY A 81 -17.74 9.46 -6.47
CA GLY A 81 -17.65 10.90 -6.26
C GLY A 81 -16.24 11.49 -6.37
N ASP A 82 -15.21 10.66 -6.23
CA ASP A 82 -13.79 11.08 -6.18
C ASP A 82 -12.83 10.18 -6.98
N THR A 83 -13.34 9.17 -7.65
CA THR A 83 -12.53 8.18 -8.39
C THR A 83 -12.94 8.20 -9.87
N ALA A 84 -12.03 8.55 -10.77
CA ALA A 84 -12.28 8.61 -12.19
C ALA A 84 -11.26 7.81 -13.02
N MET A 85 -11.69 7.34 -14.19
CA MET A 85 -10.84 6.68 -15.17
C MET A 85 -10.63 7.55 -16.40
N ASN A 86 -9.40 7.67 -16.86
CA ASN A 86 -9.05 8.08 -18.20
C ASN A 86 -8.71 6.84 -19.06
N PRO A 87 -8.42 6.97 -20.38
CA PRO A 87 -8.11 5.82 -21.24
C PRO A 87 -6.93 4.96 -20.80
N HIS A 88 -6.10 5.43 -19.88
CA HIS A 88 -4.89 4.75 -19.40
C HIS A 88 -5.04 4.18 -17.99
N SER A 89 -6.12 4.50 -17.30
CA SER A 89 -6.32 4.12 -15.88
C SER A 89 -6.36 2.62 -15.66
N LEU A 90 -7.00 1.87 -16.56
CA LEU A 90 -7.07 0.41 -16.45
C LEU A 90 -5.66 -0.22 -16.53
N GLN A 91 -4.82 0.21 -17.52
CA GLN A 91 -3.47 -0.30 -17.63
C GLN A 91 -2.66 0.03 -16.37
N ALA A 92 -2.77 1.26 -15.88
CA ALA A 92 -2.09 1.67 -14.65
C ALA A 92 -2.53 0.83 -13.44
N ALA A 93 -3.83 0.59 -13.27
CA ALA A 93 -4.36 -0.25 -12.18
C ALA A 93 -3.88 -1.71 -12.26
N LEU A 94 -3.85 -2.28 -13.48
CA LEU A 94 -3.31 -3.63 -13.71
C LEU A 94 -1.80 -3.70 -13.41
N ARG A 95 -1.03 -2.64 -13.74
CA ARG A 95 0.40 -2.54 -13.38
C ARG A 95 0.61 -2.39 -11.88
N ALA A 96 -0.22 -1.58 -11.22
CA ALA A 96 -0.11 -1.37 -9.77
C ALA A 96 -0.31 -2.68 -8.99
N ALA A 97 -1.34 -3.43 -9.31
CA ALA A 97 -1.58 -4.76 -8.72
C ALA A 97 -0.47 -5.77 -9.12
N GLY A 98 -0.04 -5.75 -10.39
CA GLY A 98 1.04 -6.59 -10.90
C GLY A 98 2.41 -6.30 -10.28
N ALA A 99 2.66 -5.06 -9.86
CA ALA A 99 3.86 -4.70 -9.12
C ALA A 99 3.95 -5.43 -7.77
N VAL A 100 2.85 -5.49 -7.02
CA VAL A 100 2.82 -6.19 -5.73
C VAL A 100 2.93 -7.70 -5.94
N GLN A 101 2.27 -8.26 -6.97
CA GLN A 101 2.45 -9.65 -7.37
C GLN A 101 3.92 -9.98 -7.65
N LEU A 102 4.61 -9.19 -8.49
CA LEU A 102 6.04 -9.35 -8.77
C LEU A 102 6.89 -9.17 -7.50
N GLY A 103 6.55 -8.19 -6.65
CA GLY A 103 7.24 -7.96 -5.39
C GLY A 103 7.25 -9.20 -4.49
N VAL A 104 6.10 -9.87 -4.39
CA VAL A 104 5.99 -11.15 -3.68
C VAL A 104 6.88 -12.20 -4.33
N ASP A 105 6.87 -12.34 -5.65
CA ASP A 105 7.73 -13.28 -6.36
C ASP A 105 9.22 -13.06 -6.05
N LEU A 106 9.68 -11.81 -6.07
CA LEU A 106 11.08 -11.46 -5.83
C LEU A 106 11.53 -11.83 -4.41
N VAL A 107 10.72 -11.52 -3.38
CA VAL A 107 11.08 -11.86 -2.00
C VAL A 107 10.96 -13.36 -1.73
N MET A 108 10.00 -14.04 -2.32
CA MET A 108 9.83 -15.49 -2.15
C MET A 108 10.93 -16.29 -2.83
N LYS A 109 11.43 -15.84 -3.99
CA LYS A 109 12.58 -16.43 -4.70
C LYS A 109 13.94 -16.04 -4.09
N GLY A 110 13.97 -15.09 -3.16
CA GLY A 110 15.20 -14.59 -2.53
C GLY A 110 16.02 -13.66 -3.45
N GLU A 111 15.39 -13.11 -4.49
CA GLU A 111 16.01 -12.15 -5.41
C GLU A 111 16.08 -10.74 -4.80
N ALA A 112 15.15 -10.42 -3.89
CA ALA A 112 15.16 -9.25 -3.03
C ALA A 112 14.78 -9.62 -1.60
N ALA A 113 15.22 -8.84 -0.62
CA ALA A 113 14.74 -8.98 0.77
C ALA A 113 13.51 -8.12 1.01
N GLN A 114 13.57 -6.87 0.55
CA GLN A 114 12.47 -5.92 0.64
C GLN A 114 12.19 -5.34 -0.75
N VAL A 115 10.94 -4.96 -0.96
CA VAL A 115 10.45 -4.36 -2.20
C VAL A 115 9.63 -3.11 -1.89
N PHE A 116 9.83 -2.04 -2.65
CA PHE A 116 8.93 -0.91 -2.70
C PHE A 116 8.32 -0.80 -4.09
N CYS A 117 6.99 -0.86 -4.17
CA CYS A 117 6.21 -0.65 -5.38
C CYS A 117 5.81 0.83 -5.47
N GLY A 118 6.57 1.61 -6.26
CA GLY A 118 6.26 2.99 -6.57
C GLY A 118 5.25 3.05 -7.72
N VAL A 119 3.98 2.80 -7.42
CA VAL A 119 2.91 2.63 -8.41
C VAL A 119 1.69 3.50 -8.10
N ARG A 120 0.86 3.72 -9.09
CA ARG A 120 -0.43 4.38 -9.07
C ARG A 120 -1.35 3.66 -10.08
N PRO A 121 -2.66 3.64 -9.83
CA PRO A 121 -3.42 4.16 -8.67
C PRO A 121 -3.16 3.37 -7.39
N PRO A 122 -3.54 3.92 -6.20
CA PRO A 122 -3.52 3.22 -4.92
C PRO A 122 -4.53 2.06 -4.90
N GLY A 123 -4.58 1.28 -3.80
CA GLY A 123 -5.39 0.07 -3.79
C GLY A 123 -6.21 -0.18 -2.52
N HIS A 124 -5.82 0.30 -1.36
CA HIS A 124 -6.34 -0.15 -0.07
C HIS A 124 -7.83 0.14 0.19
N HIS A 125 -8.44 1.07 -0.57
CA HIS A 125 -9.87 1.35 -0.49
C HIS A 125 -10.74 0.48 -1.40
N ALA A 126 -10.17 -0.19 -2.42
CA ALA A 126 -10.94 -1.06 -3.31
C ALA A 126 -11.46 -2.28 -2.54
N GLU A 127 -12.78 -2.39 -2.39
CA GLU A 127 -13.48 -3.48 -1.72
C GLU A 127 -13.64 -4.68 -2.66
N LYS A 128 -14.22 -5.77 -2.21
CA LYS A 128 -14.46 -6.96 -3.07
C LYS A 128 -15.20 -6.64 -4.35
N ASN A 129 -16.12 -5.68 -4.29
CA ASN A 129 -17.04 -5.37 -5.40
C ASN A 129 -17.24 -3.87 -5.63
N LYS A 130 -16.34 -3.02 -5.13
CA LYS A 130 -16.47 -1.57 -5.26
C LYS A 130 -15.11 -0.89 -5.38
N ALA A 131 -14.95 -0.08 -6.43
CA ALA A 131 -13.88 0.90 -6.56
C ALA A 131 -14.26 2.18 -5.83
N MET A 132 -13.35 2.77 -5.06
CA MET A 132 -13.55 4.01 -4.32
C MET A 132 -12.22 4.56 -3.79
N GLY A 133 -12.20 5.82 -3.34
CA GLY A 133 -11.00 6.40 -2.70
C GLY A 133 -9.78 6.36 -3.63
N PHE A 134 -9.95 6.65 -4.91
CA PHE A 134 -8.93 6.63 -5.96
C PHE A 134 -8.45 5.21 -6.35
N CYS A 135 -9.01 4.15 -5.74
CA CYS A 135 -8.58 2.76 -5.89
C CYS A 135 -9.52 1.97 -6.81
N PHE A 136 -8.95 1.18 -7.72
CA PHE A 136 -9.71 0.28 -8.62
C PHE A 136 -9.57 -1.18 -8.21
N PHE A 137 -8.35 -1.65 -7.98
CA PHE A 137 -8.06 -2.98 -7.44
C PHE A 137 -7.26 -2.86 -6.16
N ASN A 138 -7.46 -3.77 -5.24
CA ASN A 138 -6.73 -3.81 -3.98
C ASN A 138 -5.34 -4.43 -4.18
N ASN A 139 -4.36 -3.60 -4.49
CA ASN A 139 -3.02 -4.02 -4.85
C ASN A 139 -2.38 -4.91 -3.77
N ILE A 140 -2.53 -4.53 -2.51
CA ILE A 140 -1.90 -5.25 -1.40
C ILE A 140 -2.58 -6.58 -1.09
N ALA A 141 -3.92 -6.65 -1.17
CA ALA A 141 -4.66 -7.89 -1.00
C ALA A 141 -4.38 -8.89 -2.14
N VAL A 142 -4.20 -8.41 -3.38
CA VAL A 142 -3.71 -9.21 -4.51
C VAL A 142 -2.38 -9.89 -4.15
N GLY A 143 -1.43 -9.15 -3.59
CA GLY A 143 -0.16 -9.72 -3.12
C GLY A 143 -0.32 -10.77 -2.04
N ALA A 144 -1.24 -10.55 -1.08
CA ALA A 144 -1.52 -11.49 -0.01
C ALA A 144 -2.06 -12.83 -0.56
N TYR A 145 -3.07 -12.77 -1.42
CA TYR A 145 -3.63 -13.99 -2.03
C TYR A 145 -2.65 -14.67 -3.00
N HIS A 146 -1.81 -13.91 -3.70
CA HIS A 146 -0.72 -14.48 -4.50
C HIS A 146 0.25 -15.29 -3.63
N ALA A 147 0.66 -14.74 -2.49
CA ALA A 147 1.55 -15.43 -1.56
C ALA A 147 0.92 -16.71 -0.98
N LEU A 148 -0.34 -16.66 -0.56
CA LEU A 148 -1.06 -17.81 -0.05
C LEU A 148 -1.22 -18.90 -1.10
N ARG A 149 -1.60 -18.54 -2.33
CA ARG A 149 -1.92 -19.49 -3.39
C ARG A 149 -0.69 -20.07 -4.06
N ASN A 150 0.23 -19.22 -4.50
CA ASN A 150 1.32 -19.65 -5.37
C ASN A 150 2.54 -20.14 -4.59
N TYR A 151 2.69 -19.69 -3.33
CA TYR A 151 3.80 -20.08 -2.46
C TYR A 151 3.36 -20.93 -1.25
N GLY A 152 2.05 -21.16 -1.09
CA GLY A 152 1.50 -22.00 -0.04
C GLY A 152 1.72 -21.44 1.38
N LEU A 153 1.94 -20.13 1.52
CA LEU A 153 2.06 -19.51 2.83
C LEU A 153 0.77 -19.68 3.64
N GLN A 154 0.90 -19.76 4.94
CA GLN A 154 -0.22 -19.92 5.86
C GLN A 154 -0.48 -18.68 6.71
N ARG A 155 0.49 -17.76 6.77
CA ARG A 155 0.41 -16.55 7.58
C ARG A 155 1.05 -15.37 6.84
N VAL A 156 0.19 -14.47 6.35
CA VAL A 156 0.59 -13.20 5.72
C VAL A 156 0.07 -12.07 6.58
N ALA A 157 0.91 -11.11 6.95
CA ALA A 157 0.46 -9.89 7.59
C ALA A 157 0.38 -8.74 6.60
N ILE A 158 -0.67 -7.93 6.70
CA ILE A 158 -0.80 -6.64 6.02
C ILE A 158 -0.79 -5.58 7.11
N VAL A 159 0.06 -4.58 6.99
CA VAL A 159 0.07 -3.39 7.85
C VAL A 159 -0.18 -2.15 7.00
N ASP A 160 -1.02 -1.26 7.49
CA ASP A 160 -1.49 -0.08 6.76
C ASP A 160 -1.34 1.16 7.64
N PHE A 161 -0.48 2.08 7.22
CA PHE A 161 -0.24 3.36 7.91
C PHE A 161 -0.67 4.58 7.09
N ASP A 162 -1.45 4.38 6.03
CA ASP A 162 -2.18 5.47 5.38
C ASP A 162 -3.05 6.21 6.41
N VAL A 163 -3.28 7.50 6.21
CA VAL A 163 -4.11 8.29 7.13
C VAL A 163 -5.57 7.86 7.10
N HIS A 164 -6.00 7.26 5.98
CA HIS A 164 -7.34 6.73 5.79
C HIS A 164 -7.40 5.24 6.20
N HIS A 165 -8.54 4.81 6.71
CA HIS A 165 -8.75 3.38 6.97
C HIS A 165 -8.78 2.60 5.65
N GLY A 166 -7.99 1.53 5.55
CA GLY A 166 -7.99 0.61 4.41
C GLY A 166 -9.23 -0.30 4.40
N ASN A 167 -10.41 0.30 4.21
CA ASN A 167 -11.70 -0.40 4.25
C ASN A 167 -11.80 -1.54 3.24
N GLY A 168 -11.22 -1.36 2.06
CA GLY A 168 -11.19 -2.40 1.02
C GLY A 168 -10.34 -3.59 1.45
N THR A 169 -9.18 -3.34 2.03
CA THR A 169 -8.34 -4.41 2.59
C THR A 169 -9.06 -5.15 3.70
N GLU A 170 -9.68 -4.43 4.66
CA GLU A 170 -10.49 -5.06 5.72
C GLU A 170 -11.64 -5.89 5.15
N ASP A 171 -12.42 -5.34 4.19
CA ASP A 171 -13.53 -6.06 3.55
C ASP A 171 -13.06 -7.39 2.92
N ILE A 172 -11.95 -7.34 2.18
CA ILE A 172 -11.42 -8.49 1.45
C ILE A 172 -10.89 -9.57 2.40
N VAL A 173 -10.17 -9.19 3.47
CA VAL A 173 -9.45 -10.16 4.30
C VAL A 173 -10.16 -10.56 5.59
N SER A 174 -11.27 -9.89 5.96
CA SER A 174 -12.01 -10.19 7.18
C SER A 174 -12.47 -11.64 7.22
N GLY A 175 -12.10 -12.33 8.31
CA GLY A 175 -12.44 -13.74 8.54
C GLY A 175 -11.49 -14.75 7.88
N ASP A 176 -10.50 -14.33 7.12
CA ASP A 176 -9.44 -15.24 6.65
C ASP A 176 -8.32 -15.29 7.70
N GLU A 177 -8.31 -16.34 8.50
CA GLU A 177 -7.36 -16.52 9.60
C GLU A 177 -5.89 -16.61 9.14
N ARG A 178 -5.63 -16.79 7.83
CA ARG A 178 -4.29 -16.80 7.25
C ARG A 178 -3.73 -15.39 7.02
N ILE A 179 -4.57 -14.35 7.13
CA ILE A 179 -4.18 -12.96 6.91
C ILE A 179 -4.44 -12.14 8.18
N LEU A 180 -3.40 -11.54 8.76
CA LEU A 180 -3.54 -10.54 9.81
C LEU A 180 -3.52 -9.16 9.18
N PHE A 181 -4.54 -8.32 9.44
CA PHE A 181 -4.57 -6.93 9.02
C PHE A 181 -4.45 -5.99 10.22
N CYS A 182 -3.48 -5.08 10.18
CA CYS A 182 -3.27 -4.03 11.18
C CYS A 182 -3.31 -2.66 10.50
N SER A 183 -4.17 -1.76 10.97
CA SER A 183 -4.31 -0.41 10.40
C SER A 183 -4.32 0.66 11.48
N THR A 184 -3.57 1.75 11.28
CA THR A 184 -3.74 3.01 11.99
C THR A 184 -4.34 4.05 11.05
N PHE A 185 -5.31 4.83 11.48
CA PHE A 185 -5.99 5.80 10.64
C PHE A 185 -6.59 6.93 11.47
N GLN A 186 -6.82 8.07 10.84
CA GLN A 186 -7.56 9.16 11.49
C GLN A 186 -9.03 8.76 11.66
N HIS A 187 -9.59 8.99 12.85
CA HIS A 187 -11.03 8.77 13.12
C HIS A 187 -11.57 9.82 14.09
N PRO A 188 -12.81 10.38 13.84
CA PRO A 188 -13.66 10.16 12.67
C PRO A 188 -13.10 10.84 11.41
N PHE A 189 -13.05 10.12 10.32
CA PHE A 189 -12.60 10.61 9.00
C PHE A 189 -13.06 9.66 7.88
N TYR A 190 -12.85 10.06 6.59
CA TYR A 190 -13.06 9.17 5.44
C TYR A 190 -12.29 7.85 5.63
N PRO A 191 -12.82 6.70 5.25
CA PRO A 191 -14.13 6.42 4.65
C PRO A 191 -15.27 6.20 5.67
N ASN A 192 -15.12 6.65 6.91
CA ASN A 192 -16.07 6.51 7.99
C ASN A 192 -16.33 5.06 8.42
N SER A 193 -15.30 4.23 8.33
CA SER A 193 -15.30 2.81 8.69
C SER A 193 -14.13 2.45 9.61
N GLY A 194 -13.98 1.17 9.97
CA GLY A 194 -12.87 0.65 10.77
C GLY A 194 -13.06 0.77 12.28
N TYR A 195 -13.94 1.62 12.76
CA TYR A 195 -14.25 1.72 14.19
C TYR A 195 -15.25 0.62 14.59
N GLY A 196 -14.83 -0.23 15.54
CA GLY A 196 -15.72 -1.29 16.05
C GLY A 196 -15.72 -2.57 15.21
N SER A 197 -14.73 -2.78 14.35
CA SER A 197 -14.55 -4.08 13.68
C SER A 197 -14.45 -5.21 14.70
N THR A 198 -15.12 -6.32 14.40
CA THR A 198 -15.16 -7.52 15.27
C THR A 198 -14.43 -8.71 14.65
N ALA A 199 -13.85 -8.56 13.47
CA ALA A 199 -13.10 -9.63 12.82
C ALA A 199 -11.82 -9.95 13.63
N PRO A 200 -11.60 -11.21 14.02
CA PRO A 200 -10.52 -11.58 14.95
C PRO A 200 -9.12 -11.38 14.35
N ASN A 201 -9.03 -11.34 13.02
CA ASN A 201 -7.79 -11.13 12.25
C ASN A 201 -7.55 -9.65 11.88
N VAL A 202 -8.36 -8.72 12.39
CA VAL A 202 -8.26 -7.27 12.13
C VAL A 202 -7.88 -6.53 13.42
N VAL A 203 -6.94 -5.61 13.30
CA VAL A 203 -6.45 -4.73 14.37
C VAL A 203 -6.53 -3.28 13.90
N ASN A 204 -7.70 -2.70 14.06
CA ASN A 204 -7.93 -1.28 13.76
C ASN A 204 -7.55 -0.41 14.94
N THR A 205 -6.71 0.58 14.71
CA THR A 205 -6.22 1.52 15.73
C THR A 205 -6.52 2.95 15.30
N PRO A 206 -7.72 3.45 15.60
CA PRO A 206 -8.12 4.81 15.25
C PRO A 206 -7.33 5.84 16.06
N LEU A 207 -6.90 6.91 15.40
CA LEU A 207 -6.17 8.05 15.97
C LEU A 207 -7.01 9.32 15.80
N PRO A 208 -7.18 10.14 16.87
CA PRO A 208 -7.87 11.42 16.73
C PRO A 208 -7.05 12.40 15.87
N ALA A 209 -7.74 13.33 15.19
CA ALA A 209 -7.09 14.42 14.50
C ALA A 209 -6.13 15.17 15.45
N GLY A 210 -4.99 15.62 14.91
CA GLY A 210 -3.92 16.23 15.70
C GLY A 210 -2.91 15.25 16.30
N SER A 211 -3.14 13.92 16.18
CA SER A 211 -2.17 12.93 16.64
C SER A 211 -0.87 13.03 15.82
N GLY A 212 0.24 13.09 16.52
CA GLY A 212 1.59 13.10 15.96
C GLY A 212 2.36 11.82 16.28
N SER A 213 3.70 11.94 16.31
CA SER A 213 4.63 10.81 16.46
C SER A 213 4.33 9.92 17.68
N MET A 214 4.08 10.49 18.85
CA MET A 214 3.93 9.69 20.08
C MET A 214 2.68 8.82 20.03
N PRO A 215 1.46 9.34 19.81
CA PRO A 215 0.25 8.51 19.70
C PRO A 215 0.36 7.44 18.60
N PHE A 216 0.96 7.78 17.46
CA PHE A 216 1.15 6.83 16.36
C PHE A 216 2.09 5.68 16.76
N ARG A 217 3.25 6.00 17.36
CA ARG A 217 4.22 4.98 17.78
C ARG A 217 3.66 4.10 18.90
N GLU A 218 2.93 4.68 19.86
CA GLU A 218 2.23 3.92 20.89
C GLU A 218 1.19 2.97 20.27
N ALA A 219 0.42 3.42 19.28
CA ALA A 219 -0.53 2.57 18.57
C ALA A 219 0.15 1.35 17.93
N VAL A 220 1.26 1.55 17.26
CA VAL A 220 2.05 0.47 16.66
C VAL A 220 2.64 -0.46 17.74
N ASP A 221 3.30 0.10 18.75
CA ASP A 221 3.98 -0.69 19.79
C ASP A 221 3.00 -1.52 20.65
N PHE A 222 1.81 -0.97 20.98
CA PHE A 222 0.84 -1.64 21.88
C PHE A 222 -0.15 -2.54 21.15
N TYR A 223 -0.51 -2.23 19.89
CA TYR A 223 -1.55 -2.99 19.19
C TYR A 223 -1.00 -3.84 18.04
N TRP A 224 -0.07 -3.34 17.24
CA TRP A 224 0.41 -4.08 16.07
C TRP A 224 1.49 -5.10 16.44
N LEU A 225 2.55 -4.66 17.13
CA LEU A 225 3.71 -5.52 17.37
C LEU A 225 3.40 -6.77 18.19
N PRO A 226 2.55 -6.73 19.25
CA PRO A 226 2.15 -7.94 19.95
C PRO A 226 1.37 -8.93 19.09
N ARG A 227 0.50 -8.40 18.20
CA ARG A 227 -0.27 -9.23 17.28
C ARG A 227 0.61 -9.84 16.18
N LEU A 228 1.50 -9.06 15.58
CA LEU A 228 2.48 -9.54 14.59
C LEU A 228 3.39 -10.61 15.22
N LYS A 229 3.87 -10.37 16.44
CA LYS A 229 4.70 -11.36 17.16
C LYS A 229 3.96 -12.67 17.44
N ALA A 230 2.69 -12.59 17.84
CA ALA A 230 1.88 -13.78 18.11
C ALA A 230 1.46 -14.52 16.83
N PHE A 231 1.25 -13.78 15.75
CA PHE A 231 0.83 -14.33 14.45
C PHE A 231 1.99 -15.01 13.71
N GLU A 232 3.23 -14.57 13.93
CA GLU A 232 4.44 -15.08 13.26
C GLU A 232 4.30 -15.11 11.72
N PRO A 233 4.06 -13.97 11.06
CA PRO A 233 3.87 -13.94 9.61
C PRO A 233 5.08 -14.48 8.85
N GLU A 234 4.84 -15.14 7.73
CA GLU A 234 5.85 -15.67 6.81
C GLU A 234 6.21 -14.64 5.71
N LEU A 235 5.36 -13.61 5.57
CA LEU A 235 5.52 -12.44 4.70
C LEU A 235 4.80 -11.26 5.35
N ILE A 236 5.39 -10.06 5.26
CA ILE A 236 4.71 -8.82 5.66
C ILE A 236 4.52 -7.94 4.42
N LEU A 237 3.30 -7.48 4.21
CA LEU A 237 2.91 -6.54 3.18
C LEU A 237 2.58 -5.19 3.82
N ILE A 238 2.90 -4.09 3.16
CA ILE A 238 2.68 -2.74 3.67
C ILE A 238 1.86 -1.93 2.67
N SER A 239 0.68 -1.46 3.08
CA SER A 239 0.01 -0.32 2.47
C SER A 239 0.66 0.95 3.01
N ALA A 240 1.51 1.55 2.18
CA ALA A 240 2.35 2.67 2.56
C ALA A 240 1.75 3.99 2.04
N GLY A 241 0.84 4.58 2.83
CA GLY A 241 0.35 5.93 2.65
C GLY A 241 1.22 6.94 3.42
N PHE A 242 1.44 8.10 2.83
CA PHE A 242 2.28 9.15 3.41
C PHE A 242 1.51 10.45 3.68
N ASP A 243 0.18 10.39 3.57
CA ASP A 243 -0.77 11.48 3.78
C ASP A 243 -1.10 11.78 5.26
N ALA A 244 -0.61 10.95 6.20
CA ALA A 244 -0.60 11.29 7.61
C ALA A 244 0.47 12.33 7.97
N HIS A 245 1.32 12.74 7.02
CA HIS A 245 2.36 13.73 7.25
C HIS A 245 1.77 15.13 7.54
N GLN A 246 2.34 15.85 8.53
CA GLN A 246 1.86 17.16 8.97
C GLN A 246 1.79 18.26 7.89
N ALA A 247 2.49 18.07 6.76
CA ALA A 247 2.48 18.99 5.62
C ALA A 247 1.43 18.61 4.56
N ASP A 248 0.79 17.46 4.69
CA ASP A 248 -0.28 17.01 3.78
C ASP A 248 -1.62 17.57 4.27
N ASP A 249 -2.37 18.21 3.39
CA ASP A 249 -3.62 18.87 3.72
C ASP A 249 -4.85 17.94 3.53
N MET A 250 -4.63 16.68 3.13
CA MET A 250 -5.70 15.70 2.95
C MET A 250 -6.28 15.20 4.27
N ALA A 251 -5.58 15.38 5.40
CA ALA A 251 -6.06 14.95 6.72
C ALA A 251 -5.46 15.80 7.86
N GLY A 252 -5.70 15.41 9.09
CA GLY A 252 -5.31 16.17 10.29
C GLY A 252 -4.36 15.42 11.23
N LEU A 253 -3.68 14.36 10.81
CA LEU A 253 -2.57 13.79 11.58
C LEU A 253 -1.30 14.60 11.38
N ASN A 254 -0.33 14.47 12.29
CA ASN A 254 0.88 15.27 12.31
C ASN A 254 2.15 14.39 12.39
N LEU A 255 2.25 13.38 11.51
CA LEU A 255 3.45 12.59 11.40
C LEU A 255 4.54 13.36 10.66
N VAL A 256 5.79 12.92 10.83
CA VAL A 256 6.97 13.46 10.17
C VAL A 256 7.76 12.34 9.48
N ASP A 257 8.67 12.69 8.57
CA ASP A 257 9.48 11.74 7.80
C ASP A 257 10.10 10.62 8.67
N THR A 258 10.56 10.97 9.88
CA THR A 258 11.18 10.01 10.82
C THR A 258 10.19 8.99 11.41
N ASP A 259 8.89 9.24 11.39
CA ASP A 259 7.88 8.28 11.85
C ASP A 259 7.74 7.14 10.85
N TYR A 260 7.77 7.45 9.55
CA TYR A 260 7.76 6.44 8.50
C TYR A 260 9.03 5.57 8.51
N ALA A 261 10.20 6.17 8.73
CA ALA A 261 11.42 5.40 8.94
C ALA A 261 11.33 4.50 10.19
N TRP A 262 10.77 5.03 11.28
CA TRP A 262 10.63 4.29 12.53
C TRP A 262 9.67 3.09 12.38
N VAL A 263 8.47 3.28 11.85
CA VAL A 263 7.51 2.18 11.69
C VAL A 263 8.04 1.12 10.74
N THR A 264 8.72 1.52 9.67
CA THR A 264 9.35 0.61 8.72
C THR A 264 10.40 -0.27 9.40
N ARG A 265 11.29 0.30 10.23
CA ARG A 265 12.26 -0.48 11.01
C ARG A 265 11.56 -1.47 11.94
N ARG A 266 10.49 -1.04 12.64
CA ARG A 266 9.73 -1.95 13.52
C ARG A 266 9.11 -3.12 12.75
N ILE A 267 8.62 -2.89 11.54
CA ILE A 267 8.08 -3.92 10.66
C ILE A 267 9.20 -4.86 10.19
N CYS A 268 10.36 -4.33 9.76
CA CYS A 268 11.51 -5.14 9.36
C CYS A 268 12.02 -6.02 10.51
N GLU A 269 12.08 -5.50 11.74
CA GLU A 269 12.44 -6.28 12.92
C GLU A 269 11.48 -7.47 13.15
N GLN A 270 10.19 -7.33 12.87
CA GLN A 270 9.23 -8.44 12.92
C GLN A 270 9.43 -9.41 11.75
N ALA A 271 9.69 -8.89 10.55
CA ALA A 271 9.96 -9.71 9.37
C ALA A 271 11.22 -10.57 9.55
N ASP A 272 12.27 -10.01 10.16
CA ASP A 272 13.50 -10.77 10.48
C ASP A 272 13.24 -11.95 11.43
N ARG A 273 12.28 -11.83 12.35
CA ARG A 273 11.95 -12.87 13.33
C ARG A 273 11.21 -14.07 12.73
N SER A 274 10.27 -13.83 11.84
CA SER A 274 9.33 -14.87 11.35
C SER A 274 9.26 -14.97 9.82
N ALA A 275 9.45 -13.87 9.11
CA ALA A 275 9.28 -13.79 7.67
C ALA A 275 10.61 -13.86 6.86
N ARG A 276 11.74 -14.17 7.50
CA ARG A 276 13.08 -14.19 6.88
C ARG A 276 13.46 -12.85 6.23
N GLY A 277 13.02 -11.74 6.82
CA GLY A 277 13.22 -10.40 6.30
C GLY A 277 12.37 -10.01 5.10
N ARG A 278 11.37 -10.81 4.70
CA ARG A 278 10.54 -10.58 3.51
C ARG A 278 9.50 -9.49 3.76
N VAL A 279 9.62 -8.39 3.05
CA VAL A 279 8.66 -7.28 3.10
C VAL A 279 8.38 -6.79 1.68
N VAL A 280 7.11 -6.57 1.36
CA VAL A 280 6.69 -5.90 0.12
C VAL A 280 5.81 -4.72 0.51
N SER A 281 6.20 -3.52 0.09
CA SER A 281 5.51 -2.27 0.37
C SER A 281 4.94 -1.69 -0.92
N SER A 282 3.70 -1.20 -0.89
CA SER A 282 3.04 -0.54 -2.01
C SER A 282 2.66 0.88 -1.63
N LEU A 283 2.92 1.84 -2.50
CA LEU A 283 2.48 3.22 -2.36
C LEU A 283 0.95 3.29 -2.34
N GLU A 284 0.41 3.97 -1.35
CA GLU A 284 -1.01 4.35 -1.27
C GLU A 284 -1.13 5.88 -1.34
N GLY A 285 -1.61 6.55 -0.30
CA GLY A 285 -1.75 8.02 -0.24
C GLY A 285 -0.45 8.79 -0.06
N GLY A 286 -0.58 10.09 0.06
CA GLY A 286 0.50 11.09 0.14
C GLY A 286 0.44 12.06 -1.03
N TYR A 287 0.06 13.31 -0.77
CA TYR A 287 -0.36 14.28 -1.80
C TYR A 287 0.43 15.59 -1.75
N GLU A 288 1.05 15.93 -0.62
CA GLU A 288 2.08 16.99 -0.58
C GLU A 288 3.40 16.41 -1.14
N LEU A 289 3.77 16.84 -2.34
CA LEU A 289 4.81 16.20 -3.15
C LEU A 289 6.18 16.14 -2.48
N HIS A 290 6.57 17.20 -1.76
CA HIS A 290 7.88 17.24 -1.09
C HIS A 290 7.91 16.38 0.17
N ALA A 291 6.81 16.35 0.95
CA ALA A 291 6.70 15.49 2.11
C ALA A 291 6.63 14.02 1.68
N LEU A 292 5.82 13.70 0.66
CA LEU A 292 5.75 12.38 0.06
C LEU A 292 7.14 11.87 -0.33
N ALA A 293 7.87 12.66 -1.11
CA ALA A 293 9.19 12.29 -1.60
C ALA A 293 10.20 12.02 -0.46
N ARG A 294 10.23 12.87 0.59
CA ARG A 294 11.10 12.68 1.76
C ARG A 294 10.66 11.48 2.62
N SER A 295 9.37 11.28 2.79
CA SER A 295 8.83 10.17 3.59
C SER A 295 9.10 8.82 2.91
N VAL A 296 8.96 8.74 1.58
CA VAL A 296 9.35 7.55 0.79
C VAL A 296 10.86 7.30 0.87
N GLU A 297 11.70 8.36 0.77
CA GLU A 297 13.14 8.22 0.99
C GLU A 297 13.44 7.63 2.38
N ALA A 298 12.81 8.16 3.43
CA ALA A 298 13.00 7.70 4.80
C ALA A 298 12.55 6.23 4.98
N HIS A 299 11.45 5.84 4.34
CA HIS A 299 10.94 4.48 4.30
C HIS A 299 11.94 3.53 3.61
N ILE A 300 12.45 3.89 2.43
CA ILE A 300 13.42 3.08 1.68
C ILE A 300 14.77 2.99 2.42
N LYS A 301 15.26 4.09 3.03
CA LYS A 301 16.46 4.07 3.86
C LYS A 301 16.35 3.12 5.04
N ALA A 302 15.15 3.02 5.64
CA ALA A 302 14.91 2.06 6.72
C ALA A 302 15.04 0.61 6.24
N PHE A 303 14.66 0.28 5.00
CA PHE A 303 14.93 -1.02 4.39
C PHE A 303 16.43 -1.28 4.21
N LEU A 304 17.23 -0.25 3.91
CA LEU A 304 18.69 -0.36 3.80
C LEU A 304 19.39 -0.47 5.18
N GLY A 305 18.65 -0.33 6.28
CA GLY A 305 19.20 -0.28 7.63
C GLY A 305 19.89 1.05 7.95
N GLU A 306 19.62 2.10 7.17
CA GLU A 306 20.12 3.44 7.41
C GLU A 306 19.23 4.19 8.42
N SER A 307 19.86 5.04 9.24
CA SER A 307 19.19 5.81 10.31
C SER A 307 18.74 7.20 9.84
#